data_e9c510faea71f81f8d195c9e543438e1
#
_entry.id   e9c510faea71f81f8d195c9e543438e1
#
_cell.length_a   1.000
_cell.length_b   1.000
_cell.length_c   1.000
_cell.angle_alpha   90.00
_cell.angle_beta   90.00
_cell.angle_gamma   90.00
#
_symmetry.space_group_name_H-M   'P 1'
#
loop_
_entity.id
_entity.type
_entity.pdbx_description
1 polymer ?
#
loop_
_entity_poly.entity_id
_entity_poly.type
_entity_poly.pdbx_seq_one_letter_code
_entity_poly.pdbx_strand_id
1 'polypeptide(L)'
;MRDDNNPAEKSKKKYGFVERILLLLPPTIFLIFTFAIYMPSSLFISNIDDFALDYIKIVPLIALVSVAVLVIIYIIGLIIPIKRLFYSYVLLVFSLALGFYIQGNFLNPAFNSLNGKEIAWSEYKINGIISIIAWILVFVVPQVVYAIKENIMSLIVKWGSLFVTAMQLVSLVVLLLTTHKVVSNDFAVTKNGEFELSSKNNTIMFVVDTLDASWFEDMLLPNEEYKKSLKDFTYFDDAVAGGAPTVLGIPTLLTGKIDMDASRDTSEYYKDAYESSSLFADMQKSNCNVKLFTEFYYLDYCDKNSVDNLKMEQKYVISSRRGFMECLYKFVSFYAMPQFLKQNFWLYSGEFNQYITLEDNTSNLYKLDDAQFYQDFKEKGITTQNDKDTFVMYHLNGAHSPYVMDENAQAVPSDSIGVDSQIRGIFKIIKEYMDELKAKGIYDSSTIIITADHGGIDLYSNPAILVKERNANHDEMVVSDSKITFTNVNNTIASS
;
A
#
# COMPACT_ATOMS: atom_id res chain seq x y z
N MET A 1 11.42 69.26 17.47
CA MET A 1 10.38 68.27 17.19
C MET A 1 10.82 67.47 15.97
N ARG A 2 11.21 66.18 16.12
CA ARG A 2 11.51 65.31 14.99
C ARG A 2 10.20 64.85 14.41
N ASP A 3 10.07 65.00 13.13
CA ASP A 3 8.86 64.66 12.37
C ASP A 3 8.75 63.11 12.26
N ASP A 4 7.98 62.53 13.18
CA ASP A 4 7.81 61.06 13.30
C ASP A 4 6.92 60.45 12.19
N ASN A 5 6.60 61.21 11.14
CA ASN A 5 5.67 60.83 10.07
C ASN A 5 6.33 60.52 8.72
N ASN A 6 7.64 60.42 8.64
CA ASN A 6 8.31 60.08 7.38
C ASN A 6 8.17 58.58 7.06
N PRO A 7 7.46 58.17 5.98
CA PRO A 7 7.29 56.76 5.60
C PRO A 7 8.60 56.02 5.39
N ALA A 8 9.66 56.73 4.98
CA ALA A 8 10.98 56.17 4.77
C ALA A 8 11.74 55.82 6.08
N GLU A 9 11.45 56.52 7.17
CA GLU A 9 12.03 56.21 8.49
C GLU A 9 11.27 55.08 9.21
N LYS A 10 9.95 54.94 9.00
CA LYS A 10 9.17 53.83 9.51
C LYS A 10 9.64 52.49 8.93
N SER A 11 10.15 52.45 7.69
CA SER A 11 10.64 51.24 7.03
C SER A 11 11.99 50.74 7.59
N LYS A 12 12.73 51.58 8.31
CA LYS A 12 14.08 51.23 8.86
C LYS A 12 14.07 50.77 10.32
N LYS A 13 12.93 50.85 11.04
CA LYS A 13 12.85 50.29 12.40
C LYS A 13 12.92 48.73 12.32
N LYS A 14 13.87 48.13 13.01
CA LYS A 14 13.98 46.67 13.16
C LYS A 14 13.03 46.20 14.26
N TYR A 15 12.42 45.02 14.09
CA TYR A 15 11.74 44.35 15.20
C TYR A 15 12.77 43.90 16.24
N GLY A 16 12.42 44.00 17.53
CA GLY A 16 13.22 43.39 18.61
C GLY A 16 13.25 41.86 18.49
N PHE A 17 14.23 41.24 19.11
CA PHE A 17 14.38 39.78 19.07
C PHE A 17 13.11 39.04 19.57
N VAL A 18 12.60 39.42 20.73
CA VAL A 18 11.40 38.81 21.31
C VAL A 18 10.16 39.08 20.42
N GLU A 19 10.05 40.28 19.87
CA GLU A 19 8.94 40.68 18.99
C GLU A 19 8.92 39.80 17.73
N ARG A 20 10.09 39.48 17.15
CA ARG A 20 10.21 38.57 16.01
C ARG A 20 9.75 37.14 16.35
N ILE A 21 10.16 36.63 17.50
CA ILE A 21 9.73 35.32 17.98
C ILE A 21 8.19 35.29 18.08
N LEU A 22 7.59 36.30 18.74
CA LEU A 22 6.16 36.34 18.96
C LEU A 22 5.33 36.53 17.68
N LEU A 23 5.85 37.28 16.71
CA LEU A 23 5.16 37.49 15.42
C LEU A 23 5.23 36.21 14.54
N LEU A 24 6.31 35.48 14.61
CA LEU A 24 6.51 34.27 13.81
C LEU A 24 5.80 33.04 14.42
N LEU A 25 5.52 33.06 15.74
CA LEU A 25 5.01 31.90 16.48
C LEU A 25 3.65 31.37 15.94
N PRO A 26 2.60 32.16 15.77
CA PRO A 26 1.30 31.64 15.32
C PRO A 26 1.34 30.97 13.93
N PRO A 27 1.91 31.59 12.87
CA PRO A 27 1.97 30.95 11.57
C PRO A 27 2.92 29.76 11.53
N THR A 28 3.97 29.74 12.37
CA THR A 28 4.86 28.57 12.52
C THR A 28 4.12 27.39 13.15
N ILE A 29 3.37 27.63 14.24
CA ILE A 29 2.53 26.60 14.86
C ILE A 29 1.55 26.05 13.81
N PHE A 30 0.90 26.92 13.05
CA PHE A 30 -0.06 26.52 12.03
C PHE A 30 0.62 25.65 10.94
N LEU A 31 1.77 26.06 10.42
CA LEU A 31 2.48 25.31 9.40
C LEU A 31 2.93 23.95 9.90
N ILE A 32 3.56 23.91 11.08
CA ILE A 32 4.05 22.65 11.66
C ILE A 32 2.89 21.73 11.98
N PHE A 33 1.85 22.27 12.61
CA PHE A 33 0.70 21.45 12.97
C PHE A 33 0.03 20.87 11.72
N THR A 34 -0.18 21.69 10.68
CA THR A 34 -0.83 21.22 9.44
C THR A 34 0.02 20.18 8.71
N PHE A 35 1.27 20.52 8.36
CA PHE A 35 2.08 19.71 7.46
C PHE A 35 2.87 18.61 8.18
N ALA A 36 3.44 18.93 9.34
CA ALA A 36 4.33 17.99 10.02
C ALA A 36 3.62 17.11 11.06
N ILE A 37 2.44 17.49 11.58
CA ILE A 37 1.72 16.71 12.61
C ILE A 37 0.39 16.18 12.07
N TYR A 38 -0.54 17.06 11.70
CA TYR A 38 -1.91 16.68 11.37
C TYR A 38 -1.98 15.79 10.13
N MET A 39 -1.38 16.22 9.02
CA MET A 39 -1.45 15.44 7.78
C MET A 39 -0.84 14.04 7.90
N PRO A 40 0.41 13.84 8.37
CA PRO A 40 0.94 12.49 8.51
C PRO A 40 0.15 11.63 9.50
N SER A 41 -0.33 12.24 10.59
CA SER A 41 -1.14 11.53 11.59
C SER A 41 -2.49 11.12 11.02
N SER A 42 -3.21 12.03 10.35
CA SER A 42 -4.52 11.73 9.77
C SER A 42 -4.41 10.68 8.65
N LEU A 43 -3.41 10.79 7.78
CA LEU A 43 -3.18 9.81 6.71
C LEU A 43 -2.85 8.42 7.28
N PHE A 44 -2.00 8.34 8.30
CA PHE A 44 -1.67 7.07 8.93
C PHE A 44 -2.87 6.46 9.64
N ILE A 45 -3.60 7.25 10.46
CA ILE A 45 -4.73 6.76 11.24
C ILE A 45 -5.90 6.36 10.34
N SER A 46 -6.18 7.12 9.27
CA SER A 46 -7.26 6.78 8.34
C SER A 46 -6.99 5.52 7.51
N ASN A 47 -5.75 5.05 7.46
CA ASN A 47 -5.34 3.83 6.77
C ASN A 47 -4.63 2.87 7.74
N ILE A 48 -5.05 2.88 9.01
CA ILE A 48 -4.30 2.19 10.08
C ILE A 48 -4.24 0.67 9.88
N ASP A 49 -5.23 0.11 9.22
CA ASP A 49 -5.29 -1.33 8.94
C ASP A 49 -4.32 -1.77 7.84
N ASP A 50 -3.90 -0.86 6.96
CA ASP A 50 -2.87 -1.13 5.94
C ASP A 50 -1.45 -1.20 6.55
N PHE A 51 -1.27 -0.76 7.80
CA PHE A 51 0.02 -0.73 8.46
C PHE A 51 0.12 -1.83 9.54
N ALA A 52 1.17 -2.64 9.47
CA ALA A 52 1.52 -3.57 10.55
C ALA A 52 1.98 -2.86 11.84
N LEU A 53 2.12 -1.53 11.81
CA LEU A 53 2.61 -0.71 12.93
C LEU A 53 1.47 -0.03 13.68
N ASP A 54 1.68 0.18 14.98
CA ASP A 54 0.82 1.06 15.78
C ASP A 54 1.22 2.53 15.59
N TYR A 55 0.23 3.42 15.58
CA TYR A 55 0.45 4.87 15.45
C TYR A 55 1.47 5.42 16.46
N ILE A 56 1.47 4.92 17.70
CA ILE A 56 2.41 5.36 18.75
C ILE A 56 3.89 5.20 18.36
N LYS A 57 4.20 4.24 17.48
CA LYS A 57 5.58 4.00 17.00
C LYS A 57 6.11 5.11 16.09
N ILE A 58 5.22 5.83 15.40
CA ILE A 58 5.62 6.92 14.49
C ILE A 58 5.60 8.30 15.15
N VAL A 59 4.91 8.47 16.28
CA VAL A 59 4.81 9.76 16.99
C VAL A 59 6.17 10.41 17.28
N PRO A 60 7.20 9.68 17.79
CA PRO A 60 8.51 10.28 18.03
C PRO A 60 9.19 10.78 16.75
N LEU A 61 8.96 10.11 15.61
CA LEU A 61 9.54 10.50 14.33
C LEU A 61 8.86 11.76 13.78
N ILE A 62 7.55 11.85 13.89
CA ILE A 62 6.76 13.07 13.56
C ILE A 62 7.23 14.25 14.43
N ALA A 63 7.44 14.03 15.72
CA ALA A 63 7.94 15.06 16.63
C ALA A 63 9.34 15.55 16.23
N LEU A 64 10.24 14.64 15.85
CA LEU A 64 11.58 15.00 15.38
C LEU A 64 11.55 15.90 14.15
N VAL A 65 10.73 15.55 13.13
CA VAL A 65 10.57 16.36 11.92
C VAL A 65 9.94 17.72 12.27
N SER A 66 8.95 17.75 13.16
CA SER A 66 8.31 18.98 13.62
C SER A 66 9.31 19.96 14.26
N VAL A 67 10.20 19.44 15.12
CA VAL A 67 11.27 20.23 15.74
C VAL A 67 12.27 20.72 14.69
N ALA A 68 12.67 19.89 13.75
CA ALA A 68 13.59 20.28 12.68
C ALA A 68 13.01 21.42 11.83
N VAL A 69 11.74 21.30 11.41
CA VAL A 69 11.04 22.36 10.65
C VAL A 69 10.91 23.66 11.47
N LEU A 70 10.58 23.57 12.76
CA LEU A 70 10.54 24.72 13.66
C LEU A 70 11.88 25.44 13.69
N VAL A 71 12.96 24.72 13.93
CA VAL A 71 14.31 25.29 14.00
C VAL A 71 14.68 25.98 12.69
N ILE A 72 14.41 25.38 11.55
CA ILE A 72 14.70 25.96 10.23
C ILE A 72 13.94 27.27 10.03
N ILE A 73 12.62 27.30 10.33
CA ILE A 73 11.78 28.49 10.19
C ILE A 73 12.31 29.63 11.05
N TYR A 74 12.65 29.36 12.31
CA TYR A 74 13.17 30.39 13.20
C TYR A 74 14.58 30.86 12.80
N ILE A 75 15.49 29.97 12.41
CA ILE A 75 16.81 30.38 11.93
C ILE A 75 16.66 31.35 10.75
N ILE A 76 15.86 31.01 9.74
CA ILE A 76 15.64 31.85 8.57
C ILE A 76 15.02 33.20 9.01
N GLY A 77 13.96 33.16 9.82
CA GLY A 77 13.25 34.36 10.25
C GLY A 77 14.12 35.32 11.07
N LEU A 78 14.97 34.80 11.97
CA LEU A 78 15.81 35.62 12.83
C LEU A 78 16.99 36.26 12.10
N ILE A 79 17.45 35.68 10.99
CA ILE A 79 18.53 36.25 10.17
C ILE A 79 18.04 37.45 9.34
N ILE A 80 16.75 37.60 9.05
CA ILE A 80 16.22 38.68 8.19
C ILE A 80 16.26 40.02 8.93
N PRO A 81 17.11 41.01 8.55
CA PRO A 81 17.29 42.22 9.35
C PRO A 81 16.24 43.28 9.09
N ILE A 82 15.58 43.27 7.92
CA ILE A 82 14.71 44.34 7.45
C ILE A 82 13.26 44.05 7.88
N LYS A 83 12.60 44.99 8.59
CA LYS A 83 11.24 44.82 9.10
C LYS A 83 10.26 44.33 8.05
N ARG A 84 10.22 44.99 6.87
CA ARG A 84 9.30 44.64 5.78
C ARG A 84 9.55 43.24 5.24
N LEU A 85 10.83 42.87 5.04
CA LEU A 85 11.19 41.57 4.53
C LEU A 85 10.88 40.46 5.56
N PHE A 86 11.12 40.72 6.84
CA PHE A 86 10.76 39.82 7.93
C PHE A 86 9.24 39.54 7.95
N TYR A 87 8.42 40.60 7.84
CA TYR A 87 6.97 40.40 7.86
C TYR A 87 6.48 39.69 6.58
N SER A 88 7.08 39.97 5.41
CA SER A 88 6.81 39.21 4.20
C SER A 88 7.17 37.71 4.38
N TYR A 89 8.20 37.40 5.15
CA TYR A 89 8.52 36.02 5.53
C TYR A 89 7.47 35.41 6.48
N VAL A 90 6.99 36.16 7.46
CA VAL A 90 5.86 35.75 8.32
C VAL A 90 4.63 35.40 7.47
N LEU A 91 4.31 36.26 6.49
CA LEU A 91 3.22 36.02 5.56
C LEU A 91 3.46 34.81 4.65
N LEU A 92 4.70 34.59 4.24
CA LEU A 92 5.08 33.39 3.47
C LEU A 92 4.81 32.10 4.26
N VAL A 93 5.25 32.05 5.53
CA VAL A 93 5.00 30.90 6.42
C VAL A 93 3.49 30.68 6.62
N PHE A 94 2.72 31.76 6.83
CA PHE A 94 1.26 31.70 6.93
C PHE A 94 0.62 31.20 5.64
N SER A 95 1.03 31.72 4.49
CA SER A 95 0.51 31.31 3.18
C SER A 95 0.83 29.85 2.85
N LEU A 96 2.02 29.36 3.20
CA LEU A 96 2.33 27.95 3.05
C LEU A 96 1.40 27.07 3.89
N ALA A 97 1.22 27.40 5.16
CA ALA A 97 0.32 26.68 6.04
C ALA A 97 -1.13 26.68 5.52
N LEU A 98 -1.61 27.84 5.09
CA LEU A 98 -2.95 28.02 4.53
C LEU A 98 -3.09 27.26 3.20
N GLY A 99 -2.08 27.31 2.35
CA GLY A 99 -2.04 26.56 1.08
C GLY A 99 -2.13 25.06 1.29
N PHE A 100 -1.34 24.50 2.20
CA PHE A 100 -1.40 23.08 2.55
C PHE A 100 -2.78 22.70 3.14
N TYR A 101 -3.32 23.53 4.02
CA TYR A 101 -4.64 23.30 4.59
C TYR A 101 -5.75 23.30 3.52
N ILE A 102 -5.75 24.28 2.64
CA ILE A 102 -6.74 24.39 1.57
C ILE A 102 -6.57 23.25 0.55
N GLN A 103 -5.35 22.98 0.13
CA GLN A 103 -5.07 21.91 -0.82
C GLN A 103 -5.50 20.56 -0.29
N GLY A 104 -5.09 20.22 0.94
CA GLY A 104 -5.36 18.92 1.55
C GLY A 104 -6.84 18.64 1.78
N ASN A 105 -7.63 19.68 2.13
CA ASN A 105 -9.02 19.48 2.51
C ASN A 105 -10.05 19.81 1.41
N PHE A 106 -9.72 20.66 0.42
CA PHE A 106 -10.72 21.19 -0.50
C PHE A 106 -10.37 21.08 -1.98
N LEU A 107 -9.10 20.96 -2.35
CA LEU A 107 -8.67 21.03 -3.74
C LEU A 107 -8.25 19.69 -4.33
N ASN A 108 -8.15 18.66 -3.53
CA ASN A 108 -7.83 17.34 -4.03
C ASN A 108 -9.06 16.73 -4.70
N PRO A 109 -8.93 16.25 -5.95
CA PRO A 109 -9.95 15.39 -6.55
C PRO A 109 -10.02 14.06 -5.80
N ALA A 110 -11.11 13.33 -5.98
CA ALA A 110 -11.14 11.94 -5.58
C ALA A 110 -10.18 11.16 -6.48
N PHE A 111 -9.00 10.86 -5.95
CA PHE A 111 -8.08 9.92 -6.59
C PHE A 111 -8.56 8.50 -6.32
N ASN A 112 -8.33 7.60 -7.27
CA ASN A 112 -8.42 6.18 -6.99
C ASN A 112 -7.40 5.80 -5.90
N SER A 113 -7.59 4.63 -5.29
CA SER A 113 -6.65 4.11 -4.30
C SER A 113 -5.21 4.11 -4.85
N LEU A 114 -4.24 4.41 -4.00
CA LEU A 114 -2.81 4.37 -4.35
C LEU A 114 -2.31 2.91 -4.35
N ASN A 115 -2.90 2.10 -5.21
CA ASN A 115 -2.68 0.66 -5.33
C ASN A 115 -1.62 0.29 -6.39
N GLY A 116 -0.80 1.25 -6.81
CA GLY A 116 0.24 1.04 -7.81
C GLY A 116 -0.15 1.41 -9.24
N LYS A 117 -1.45 1.51 -9.56
CA LYS A 117 -1.88 1.95 -10.90
C LYS A 117 -1.50 3.40 -11.14
N GLU A 118 -0.96 3.68 -12.33
CA GLU A 118 -0.59 5.03 -12.71
C GLU A 118 -1.82 5.94 -12.79
N ILE A 119 -1.69 7.14 -12.24
CA ILE A 119 -2.76 8.14 -12.30
C ILE A 119 -2.75 8.78 -13.69
N ALA A 120 -3.90 8.76 -14.38
CA ALA A 120 -4.09 9.47 -15.65
C ALA A 120 -4.13 10.99 -15.43
N TRP A 121 -2.99 11.63 -15.20
CA TRP A 121 -2.85 13.05 -14.87
C TRP A 121 -3.56 13.99 -15.84
N SER A 122 -3.74 13.56 -17.09
CA SER A 122 -4.45 14.33 -18.12
C SER A 122 -5.92 14.58 -17.78
N GLU A 123 -6.54 13.73 -16.99
CA GLU A 123 -7.94 13.86 -16.57
C GLU A 123 -8.13 14.95 -15.50
N TYR A 124 -7.08 15.27 -14.76
CA TYR A 124 -7.09 16.24 -13.65
C TYR A 124 -6.62 17.63 -14.05
N LYS A 125 -6.59 17.99 -15.34
CA LYS A 125 -6.12 19.32 -15.82
C LYS A 125 -6.92 20.49 -15.23
N ILE A 126 -8.24 20.35 -15.11
CA ILE A 126 -9.09 21.41 -14.55
C ILE A 126 -8.77 21.59 -13.07
N ASN A 127 -8.63 20.50 -12.31
CA ASN A 127 -8.21 20.55 -10.91
C ASN A 127 -6.84 21.22 -10.76
N GLY A 128 -5.93 20.98 -11.71
CA GLY A 128 -4.62 21.63 -11.79
C GLY A 128 -4.73 23.15 -11.92
N ILE A 129 -5.59 23.65 -12.82
CA ILE A 129 -5.82 25.08 -13.02
C ILE A 129 -6.41 25.71 -11.77
N ILE A 130 -7.45 25.10 -11.18
CA ILE A 130 -8.07 25.58 -9.93
C ILE A 130 -7.04 25.64 -8.81
N SER A 131 -6.23 24.59 -8.67
CA SER A 131 -5.16 24.52 -7.66
C SER A 131 -4.14 25.65 -7.85
N ILE A 132 -3.66 25.89 -9.08
CA ILE A 132 -2.71 26.97 -9.36
C ILE A 132 -3.31 28.34 -8.98
N ILE A 133 -4.54 28.61 -9.38
CA ILE A 133 -5.22 29.88 -9.05
C ILE A 133 -5.33 30.04 -7.52
N ALA A 134 -5.76 29.01 -6.82
CA ALA A 134 -5.89 29.04 -5.37
C ALA A 134 -4.53 29.30 -4.69
N TRP A 135 -3.46 28.65 -5.11
CA TRP A 135 -2.12 28.85 -4.58
C TRP A 135 -1.61 30.28 -4.85
N ILE A 136 -1.83 30.83 -6.05
CA ILE A 136 -1.49 32.22 -6.36
C ILE A 136 -2.24 33.16 -5.42
N LEU A 137 -3.55 32.96 -5.22
CA LEU A 137 -4.35 33.79 -4.32
C LEU A 137 -3.85 33.68 -2.87
N VAL A 138 -3.54 32.48 -2.39
CA VAL A 138 -3.02 32.25 -1.03
C VAL A 138 -1.70 32.98 -0.79
N PHE A 139 -0.85 33.11 -1.80
CA PHE A 139 0.40 33.87 -1.66
C PHE A 139 0.24 35.37 -1.88
N VAL A 140 -0.57 35.78 -2.83
CA VAL A 140 -0.71 37.20 -3.23
C VAL A 140 -1.62 37.98 -2.28
N VAL A 141 -2.79 37.41 -1.96
CA VAL A 141 -3.82 38.16 -1.16
C VAL A 141 -3.29 38.59 0.22
N PRO A 142 -2.59 37.74 1.01
CA PRO A 142 -2.05 38.22 2.30
C PRO A 142 -1.05 39.35 2.16
N GLN A 143 -0.22 39.36 1.12
CA GLN A 143 0.75 40.42 0.87
C GLN A 143 0.05 41.77 0.51
N VAL A 144 -0.98 41.69 -0.35
CA VAL A 144 -1.78 42.86 -0.77
C VAL A 144 -2.56 43.40 0.41
N VAL A 145 -3.26 42.56 1.17
CA VAL A 145 -4.02 43.00 2.35
C VAL A 145 -3.09 43.64 3.40
N TYR A 146 -1.91 43.05 3.61
CA TYR A 146 -0.92 43.65 4.51
C TYR A 146 -0.45 45.03 4.05
N ALA A 147 -0.21 45.18 2.75
CA ALA A 147 0.22 46.49 2.19
C ALA A 147 -0.84 47.57 2.34
N ILE A 148 -2.15 47.22 2.32
CA ILE A 148 -3.27 48.14 2.42
C ILE A 148 -3.70 48.35 3.88
N LYS A 149 -3.76 47.30 4.67
CA LYS A 149 -4.28 47.24 6.04
C LYS A 149 -3.46 46.32 6.96
N GLU A 150 -2.24 46.77 7.32
CA GLU A 150 -1.27 46.05 8.15
C GLU A 150 -1.92 45.45 9.41
N ASN A 151 -2.69 46.21 10.15
CA ASN A 151 -3.30 45.79 11.41
C ASN A 151 -4.28 44.63 11.24
N ILE A 152 -5.10 44.69 10.17
CA ILE A 152 -6.09 43.65 9.89
C ILE A 152 -5.35 42.33 9.52
N MET A 153 -4.35 42.42 8.65
CA MET A 153 -3.60 41.25 8.24
C MET A 153 -2.86 40.64 9.42
N SER A 154 -2.30 41.44 10.30
CA SER A 154 -1.63 40.94 11.51
C SER A 154 -2.58 40.18 12.45
N LEU A 155 -3.82 40.65 12.59
CA LEU A 155 -4.86 39.94 13.35
C LEU A 155 -5.25 38.63 12.68
N ILE A 156 -5.44 38.64 11.34
CA ILE A 156 -5.74 37.42 10.57
C ILE A 156 -4.62 36.40 10.71
N VAL A 157 -3.38 36.79 10.55
CA VAL A 157 -2.23 35.87 10.71
C VAL A 157 -2.21 35.25 12.11
N LYS A 158 -2.38 36.09 13.14
CA LYS A 158 -2.36 35.61 14.53
C LYS A 158 -3.54 34.69 14.84
N TRP A 159 -4.74 35.23 14.73
CA TRP A 159 -5.93 34.50 15.19
C TRP A 159 -6.41 33.43 14.20
N GLY A 160 -6.26 33.68 12.89
CA GLY A 160 -6.56 32.71 11.86
C GLY A 160 -5.67 31.47 11.98
N SER A 161 -4.34 31.65 12.21
CA SER A 161 -3.44 30.54 12.45
C SER A 161 -3.87 29.71 13.66
N LEU A 162 -4.13 30.36 14.80
CA LEU A 162 -4.53 29.68 16.02
C LEU A 162 -5.89 28.96 15.88
N PHE A 163 -6.85 29.62 15.24
CA PHE A 163 -8.18 29.08 15.01
C PHE A 163 -8.14 27.80 14.15
N VAL A 164 -7.46 27.84 13.00
CA VAL A 164 -7.37 26.67 12.12
C VAL A 164 -6.57 25.55 12.79
N THR A 165 -5.50 25.89 13.51
CA THR A 165 -4.75 24.88 14.29
C THR A 165 -5.64 24.21 15.34
N ALA A 166 -6.45 24.98 16.07
CA ALA A 166 -7.38 24.42 17.06
C ALA A 166 -8.44 23.51 16.42
N MET A 167 -8.98 23.90 15.26
CA MET A 167 -9.91 23.04 14.51
C MET A 167 -9.26 21.70 14.11
N GLN A 168 -8.03 21.76 13.57
CA GLN A 168 -7.30 20.56 13.19
C GLN A 168 -6.95 19.69 14.42
N LEU A 169 -6.62 20.30 15.56
CA LEU A 169 -6.37 19.58 16.79
C LEU A 169 -7.62 18.81 17.25
N VAL A 170 -8.78 19.47 17.24
CA VAL A 170 -10.06 18.82 17.57
C VAL A 170 -10.33 17.68 16.59
N SER A 171 -10.13 17.90 15.27
CA SER A 171 -10.32 16.88 14.26
C SER A 171 -9.39 15.67 14.48
N LEU A 172 -8.11 15.91 14.82
CA LEU A 172 -7.16 14.84 15.11
C LEU A 172 -7.55 14.05 16.37
N VAL A 173 -7.99 14.74 17.41
CA VAL A 173 -8.47 14.09 18.64
C VAL A 173 -9.70 13.22 18.36
N VAL A 174 -10.65 13.74 17.60
CA VAL A 174 -11.84 12.96 17.20
C VAL A 174 -11.41 11.72 16.41
N LEU A 175 -10.53 11.89 15.42
CA LEU A 175 -10.02 10.78 14.62
C LEU A 175 -9.35 9.70 15.48
N LEU A 176 -8.50 10.10 16.44
CA LEU A 176 -7.85 9.18 17.38
C LEU A 176 -8.83 8.44 18.30
N LEU A 177 -9.96 9.07 18.63
CA LEU A 177 -10.97 8.46 19.50
C LEU A 177 -11.96 7.56 18.75
N THR A 178 -12.16 7.80 17.45
CA THR A 178 -13.16 7.07 16.65
C THR A 178 -12.55 6.00 15.76
N THR A 179 -11.28 6.12 15.41
CA THR A 179 -10.61 5.11 14.57
C THR A 179 -9.96 4.07 15.47
N HIS A 180 -10.36 2.83 15.30
CA HIS A 180 -9.75 1.68 15.96
C HIS A 180 -9.17 0.78 14.88
N LYS A 181 -7.98 0.24 15.15
CA LYS A 181 -7.40 -0.77 14.29
C LYS A 181 -8.25 -2.03 14.41
N VAL A 182 -8.74 -2.50 13.28
CA VAL A 182 -9.58 -3.71 13.18
C VAL A 182 -8.72 -4.93 12.96
N VAL A 183 -7.70 -4.80 12.10
CA VAL A 183 -6.76 -5.87 11.78
C VAL A 183 -5.75 -6.05 12.92
N SER A 184 -5.61 -7.29 13.41
CA SER A 184 -4.60 -7.63 14.41
C SER A 184 -3.20 -7.60 13.80
N ASN A 185 -2.22 -7.13 14.56
CA ASN A 185 -0.80 -7.17 14.19
C ASN A 185 0.05 -7.95 15.21
N ASP A 186 -0.60 -8.84 15.96
CA ASP A 186 0.03 -9.67 16.99
C ASP A 186 0.61 -10.98 16.43
N PHE A 187 0.49 -11.22 15.13
CA PHE A 187 1.09 -12.33 14.42
C PHE A 187 1.85 -11.86 13.18
N ALA A 188 2.68 -12.73 12.62
CA ALA A 188 3.39 -12.48 11.37
C ALA A 188 3.36 -13.69 10.46
N VAL A 189 3.27 -13.43 9.15
CA VAL A 189 3.52 -14.44 8.12
C VAL A 189 5.03 -14.54 7.92
N THR A 190 5.59 -15.74 8.11
CA THR A 190 7.03 -15.99 7.99
C THR A 190 7.35 -16.79 6.74
N LYS A 191 8.62 -16.75 6.30
CA LYS A 191 9.14 -17.61 5.21
C LYS A 191 9.47 -19.03 5.66
N ASN A 192 9.01 -19.46 6.84
CA ASN A 192 9.27 -20.82 7.33
C ASN A 192 8.65 -21.87 6.41
N GLY A 193 9.47 -22.79 5.92
CA GLY A 193 9.04 -23.85 5.02
C GLY A 193 8.52 -23.36 3.65
N GLU A 194 8.97 -22.20 3.16
CA GLU A 194 8.49 -21.56 1.93
C GLU A 194 8.58 -22.51 0.71
N PHE A 195 9.63 -23.31 0.62
CA PHE A 195 9.83 -24.28 -0.45
C PHE A 195 9.92 -25.72 0.07
N GLU A 196 9.35 -25.99 1.24
CA GLU A 196 9.29 -27.34 1.80
C GLU A 196 7.93 -27.98 1.48
N LEU A 197 7.96 -29.08 0.75
CA LEU A 197 6.79 -29.81 0.29
C LEU A 197 6.74 -31.24 0.87
N SER A 198 5.64 -31.93 0.65
CA SER A 198 5.53 -33.34 0.94
C SER A 198 6.20 -34.20 -0.18
N SER A 199 6.84 -35.28 0.20
CA SER A 199 7.23 -36.33 -0.75
C SER A 199 6.05 -37.20 -1.17
N LYS A 200 4.87 -37.04 -0.56
CA LYS A 200 3.64 -37.80 -0.84
C LYS A 200 2.71 -37.00 -1.72
N ASN A 201 1.83 -36.20 -1.11
CA ASN A 201 0.82 -35.41 -1.81
C ASN A 201 0.98 -33.93 -1.50
N ASN A 202 0.79 -33.11 -2.51
CA ASN A 202 0.81 -31.66 -2.38
C ASN A 202 -0.41 -31.04 -3.06
N THR A 203 -0.92 -29.98 -2.49
CA THR A 203 -1.80 -29.04 -3.14
C THR A 203 -1.10 -27.69 -3.16
N ILE A 204 -0.69 -27.25 -4.34
CA ILE A 204 0.11 -26.03 -4.56
C ILE A 204 -0.76 -25.01 -5.28
N MET A 205 -0.99 -23.88 -4.67
CA MET A 205 -1.78 -22.80 -5.27
C MET A 205 -0.92 -21.56 -5.49
N PHE A 206 -0.82 -21.12 -6.74
CA PHE A 206 -0.28 -19.83 -7.12
C PHE A 206 -1.45 -18.87 -7.34
N VAL A 207 -1.54 -17.83 -6.53
CA VAL A 207 -2.44 -16.70 -6.74
C VAL A 207 -1.62 -15.60 -7.40
N VAL A 208 -1.87 -15.40 -8.69
CA VAL A 208 -1.22 -14.37 -9.51
C VAL A 208 -2.14 -13.14 -9.50
N ASP A 209 -1.84 -12.18 -8.63
CA ASP A 209 -2.69 -11.01 -8.40
C ASP A 209 -3.09 -10.33 -9.72
N THR A 210 -4.37 -10.02 -9.87
CA THR A 210 -4.99 -9.38 -11.05
C THR A 210 -4.79 -10.09 -12.39
N LEU A 211 -4.43 -11.37 -12.45
CA LEU A 211 -4.27 -12.07 -13.72
C LEU A 211 -5.62 -12.27 -14.43
N ASP A 212 -5.88 -11.41 -15.39
CA ASP A 212 -7.08 -11.45 -16.22
C ASP A 212 -7.04 -12.63 -17.21
N ALA A 213 -8.17 -13.30 -17.42
CA ALA A 213 -8.28 -14.39 -18.38
C ALA A 213 -7.85 -13.97 -19.79
N SER A 214 -8.26 -12.76 -20.24
CA SER A 214 -7.87 -12.27 -21.56
C SER A 214 -6.36 -12.00 -21.68
N TRP A 215 -5.69 -11.57 -20.61
CA TRP A 215 -4.25 -11.42 -20.63
C TRP A 215 -3.53 -12.77 -20.70
N PHE A 216 -4.05 -13.78 -20.00
CA PHE A 216 -3.55 -15.14 -20.14
C PHE A 216 -3.70 -15.65 -21.58
N GLU A 217 -4.85 -15.47 -22.19
CA GLU A 217 -5.17 -15.89 -23.55
C GLU A 217 -4.31 -15.16 -24.59
N ASP A 218 -4.20 -13.84 -24.51
CA ASP A 218 -3.52 -13.02 -25.50
C ASP A 218 -1.97 -13.11 -25.40
N MET A 219 -1.43 -13.25 -24.18
CA MET A 219 0.01 -13.16 -23.97
C MET A 219 0.71 -14.50 -23.81
N LEU A 220 0.04 -15.51 -23.30
CA LEU A 220 0.66 -16.81 -22.97
C LEU A 220 0.21 -17.94 -23.89
N LEU A 221 -1.07 -18.06 -24.21
CA LEU A 221 -1.56 -19.12 -25.07
C LEU A 221 -0.98 -19.10 -26.49
N PRO A 222 -0.60 -17.98 -27.11
CA PRO A 222 0.06 -18.00 -28.41
C PRO A 222 1.48 -18.60 -28.36
N ASN A 223 2.10 -18.72 -27.18
CA ASN A 223 3.45 -19.24 -27.03
C ASN A 223 3.45 -20.75 -26.81
N GLU A 224 4.01 -21.50 -27.76
CA GLU A 224 4.09 -22.98 -27.73
C GLU A 224 4.87 -23.52 -26.53
N GLU A 225 5.82 -22.77 -25.98
CA GLU A 225 6.57 -23.19 -24.80
C GLU A 225 5.65 -23.25 -23.57
N TYR A 226 4.82 -22.20 -23.36
CA TYR A 226 3.86 -22.17 -22.27
C TYR A 226 2.76 -23.21 -22.44
N LYS A 227 2.19 -23.37 -23.64
CA LYS A 227 1.23 -24.45 -23.91
C LYS A 227 1.77 -25.82 -23.51
N LYS A 228 3.01 -26.11 -23.93
CA LYS A 228 3.66 -27.39 -23.62
C LYS A 228 3.92 -27.55 -22.12
N SER A 229 4.29 -26.48 -21.41
CA SER A 229 4.54 -26.53 -19.96
C SER A 229 3.27 -26.74 -19.17
N LEU A 230 2.13 -26.27 -19.67
CA LEU A 230 0.79 -26.33 -19.06
C LEU A 230 -0.07 -27.49 -19.63
N LYS A 231 0.50 -28.42 -20.37
CA LYS A 231 -0.25 -29.48 -21.06
C LYS A 231 -1.16 -30.31 -20.14
N ASP A 232 -0.74 -30.53 -18.89
CA ASP A 232 -1.47 -31.34 -17.90
C ASP A 232 -2.56 -30.55 -17.16
N PHE A 233 -2.77 -29.27 -17.51
CA PHE A 233 -3.78 -28.41 -16.90
C PHE A 233 -5.08 -28.40 -17.67
N THR A 234 -6.18 -28.17 -16.93
CA THR A 234 -7.45 -27.69 -17.46
C THR A 234 -7.55 -26.19 -17.21
N TYR A 235 -7.68 -25.41 -18.27
CA TYR A 235 -7.97 -23.97 -18.22
C TYR A 235 -9.49 -23.76 -18.31
N PHE A 236 -10.04 -22.96 -17.40
CA PHE A 236 -11.47 -22.61 -17.37
C PHE A 236 -11.65 -21.21 -17.91
N ASP A 237 -12.22 -21.09 -19.12
CA ASP A 237 -12.39 -19.82 -19.83
C ASP A 237 -13.64 -19.01 -19.41
N ASP A 238 -14.62 -19.66 -18.72
CA ASP A 238 -15.79 -18.98 -18.13
C ASP A 238 -15.70 -18.95 -16.59
N ALA A 239 -14.55 -18.49 -16.07
CA ALA A 239 -14.36 -18.31 -14.64
C ALA A 239 -14.91 -16.96 -14.18
N VAL A 240 -15.49 -16.90 -12.98
CA VAL A 240 -16.01 -15.66 -12.38
C VAL A 240 -15.37 -15.43 -11.02
N ALA A 241 -14.84 -14.23 -10.81
CA ALA A 241 -14.32 -13.83 -9.50
C ALA A 241 -15.42 -13.88 -8.43
N GLY A 242 -15.07 -14.41 -7.28
CA GLY A 242 -15.97 -14.44 -6.12
C GLY A 242 -15.97 -13.16 -5.31
N GLY A 243 -15.12 -12.20 -5.66
CA GLY A 243 -15.00 -10.91 -5.00
C GLY A 243 -13.81 -10.13 -5.58
N ALA A 244 -13.92 -8.82 -5.58
CA ALA A 244 -12.86 -7.90 -5.97
C ALA A 244 -13.01 -6.60 -5.17
N PRO A 245 -11.92 -5.94 -4.77
CA PRO A 245 -10.50 -6.23 -5.07
C PRO A 245 -9.90 -7.36 -4.22
N THR A 246 -8.57 -7.47 -4.16
CA THR A 246 -7.79 -8.50 -3.44
C THR A 246 -8.27 -8.76 -2.02
N VAL A 247 -8.69 -7.71 -1.30
CA VAL A 247 -9.26 -7.80 0.06
C VAL A 247 -10.52 -8.67 0.15
N LEU A 248 -11.23 -8.90 -0.95
CA LEU A 248 -12.34 -9.84 -1.03
C LEU A 248 -11.93 -11.15 -1.71
N GLY A 249 -11.06 -11.06 -2.72
CA GLY A 249 -10.63 -12.22 -3.52
C GLY A 249 -9.89 -13.27 -2.70
N ILE A 250 -8.88 -12.88 -1.93
CA ILE A 250 -8.06 -13.81 -1.12
C ILE A 250 -8.90 -14.55 -0.07
N PRO A 251 -9.69 -13.89 0.79
CA PRO A 251 -10.55 -14.60 1.74
C PRO A 251 -11.59 -15.50 1.03
N THR A 252 -12.12 -15.09 -0.12
CA THR A 252 -13.05 -15.94 -0.88
C THR A 252 -12.37 -17.22 -1.39
N LEU A 253 -11.15 -17.13 -1.92
CA LEU A 253 -10.38 -18.31 -2.33
C LEU A 253 -10.13 -19.27 -1.16
N LEU A 254 -9.78 -18.72 0.00
CA LEU A 254 -9.42 -19.51 1.19
C LEU A 254 -10.64 -20.09 1.94
N THR A 255 -11.80 -19.48 1.82
CA THR A 255 -13.00 -19.89 2.58
C THR A 255 -14.12 -20.45 1.71
N GLY A 256 -14.08 -20.16 0.41
CA GLY A 256 -15.17 -20.49 -0.52
C GLY A 256 -16.40 -19.59 -0.37
N LYS A 257 -16.39 -18.62 0.54
CA LYS A 257 -17.53 -17.74 0.81
C LYS A 257 -17.49 -16.49 -0.07
N ILE A 258 -18.43 -16.41 -0.98
CA ILE A 258 -18.63 -15.25 -1.84
C ILE A 258 -19.50 -14.21 -1.12
N ASP A 259 -19.06 -12.96 -1.07
CA ASP A 259 -19.87 -11.82 -0.67
C ASP A 259 -19.76 -10.71 -1.73
N MET A 260 -20.90 -10.38 -2.34
CA MET A 260 -21.00 -9.38 -3.40
C MET A 260 -21.57 -8.05 -2.88
N ASP A 261 -21.79 -7.90 -1.57
CA ASP A 261 -22.27 -6.65 -0.99
C ASP A 261 -21.09 -5.67 -0.77
N ALA A 262 -20.85 -4.82 -1.78
CA ALA A 262 -19.80 -3.79 -1.73
C ALA A 262 -20.03 -2.72 -0.63
N SER A 263 -21.19 -2.69 0.03
CA SER A 263 -21.48 -1.77 1.13
C SER A 263 -21.10 -2.33 2.51
N ARG A 264 -20.80 -3.62 2.57
CA ARG A 264 -20.44 -4.31 3.80
C ARG A 264 -19.04 -3.91 4.27
N ASP A 265 -18.88 -3.78 5.58
CA ASP A 265 -17.58 -3.58 6.19
C ASP A 265 -16.66 -4.78 5.94
N THR A 266 -15.44 -4.55 5.48
CA THR A 266 -14.47 -5.60 5.12
C THR A 266 -14.15 -6.51 6.30
N SER A 267 -14.07 -5.97 7.51
CA SER A 267 -13.76 -6.76 8.71
C SER A 267 -14.90 -7.68 9.11
N GLU A 268 -16.14 -7.23 8.91
CA GLU A 268 -17.33 -8.04 9.12
C GLU A 268 -17.42 -9.21 8.12
N TYR A 269 -17.07 -8.94 6.86
CA TYR A 269 -16.94 -9.98 5.84
C TYR A 269 -15.85 -10.99 6.20
N TYR A 270 -14.65 -10.54 6.59
CA TYR A 270 -13.55 -11.42 6.95
C TYR A 270 -13.93 -12.35 8.09
N LYS A 271 -14.49 -11.78 9.16
CA LYS A 271 -14.94 -12.55 10.31
C LYS A 271 -15.91 -13.65 9.89
N ASP A 272 -16.99 -13.29 9.18
CA ASP A 272 -17.99 -14.25 8.71
C ASP A 272 -17.40 -15.31 7.77
N ALA A 273 -16.51 -14.91 6.85
CA ALA A 273 -15.91 -15.82 5.90
C ALA A 273 -15.06 -16.88 6.61
N TYR A 274 -14.14 -16.44 7.48
CA TYR A 274 -13.24 -17.37 8.18
C TYR A 274 -13.95 -18.17 9.28
N GLU A 275 -14.87 -17.58 10.04
CA GLU A 275 -15.66 -18.32 11.04
C GLU A 275 -16.57 -19.39 10.41
N SER A 276 -16.99 -19.22 9.15
CA SER A 276 -17.81 -20.18 8.44
C SER A 276 -17.00 -21.32 7.78
N SER A 277 -15.67 -21.23 7.73
CA SER A 277 -14.80 -22.20 7.07
C SER A 277 -14.03 -23.04 8.09
N SER A 278 -14.06 -24.37 7.91
CA SER A 278 -13.24 -25.30 8.68
C SER A 278 -12.04 -25.84 7.86
N LEU A 279 -11.80 -25.35 6.64
CA LEU A 279 -10.88 -25.92 5.68
C LEU A 279 -9.50 -26.24 6.27
N PHE A 280 -8.83 -25.25 6.87
CA PHE A 280 -7.48 -25.43 7.41
C PHE A 280 -7.43 -26.35 8.62
N ALA A 281 -8.44 -26.24 9.51
CA ALA A 281 -8.56 -27.11 10.68
C ALA A 281 -8.81 -28.57 10.25
N ASP A 282 -9.55 -28.81 9.19
CA ASP A 282 -9.83 -30.14 8.69
C ASP A 282 -8.61 -30.73 7.95
N MET A 283 -7.87 -29.89 7.22
CA MET A 283 -6.59 -30.29 6.63
C MET A 283 -5.59 -30.73 7.71
N GLN A 284 -5.44 -29.98 8.78
CA GLN A 284 -4.54 -30.36 9.89
C GLN A 284 -4.97 -31.66 10.57
N LYS A 285 -6.28 -31.86 10.79
CA LYS A 285 -6.82 -33.13 11.30
C LYS A 285 -6.50 -34.31 10.36
N SER A 286 -6.45 -34.04 9.06
CA SER A 286 -6.08 -35.00 8.01
C SER A 286 -4.57 -35.17 7.83
N ASN A 287 -3.78 -34.66 8.77
CA ASN A 287 -2.31 -34.71 8.75
C ASN A 287 -1.68 -33.97 7.57
N CYS A 288 -2.18 -32.79 7.25
CA CYS A 288 -1.68 -31.91 6.21
C CYS A 288 -1.06 -30.64 6.83
N ASN A 289 0.14 -30.27 6.38
CA ASN A 289 0.71 -28.95 6.67
C ASN A 289 0.01 -27.88 5.84
N VAL A 290 -0.33 -26.78 6.46
CA VAL A 290 -0.97 -25.62 5.81
C VAL A 290 -0.01 -24.42 5.84
N LYS A 291 0.40 -23.93 4.68
CA LYS A 291 1.31 -22.79 4.56
C LYS A 291 0.73 -21.74 3.64
N LEU A 292 0.60 -20.50 4.14
CA LEU A 292 0.01 -19.40 3.41
C LEU A 292 1.01 -18.25 3.32
N PHE A 293 1.54 -18.01 2.11
CA PHE A 293 2.47 -16.93 1.83
C PHE A 293 1.68 -15.79 1.16
N THR A 294 1.15 -14.89 1.99
CA THR A 294 0.39 -13.71 1.60
C THR A 294 0.59 -12.60 2.62
N GLU A 295 0.03 -11.44 2.40
CA GLU A 295 0.08 -10.35 3.37
C GLU A 295 -0.77 -10.66 4.60
N PHE A 296 -0.28 -10.29 5.77
CA PHE A 296 -0.83 -10.71 7.07
C PHE A 296 -2.31 -10.30 7.27
N TYR A 297 -2.71 -9.16 6.76
CA TYR A 297 -4.06 -8.63 6.98
C TYR A 297 -5.15 -9.44 6.26
N TYR A 298 -4.84 -10.19 5.19
CA TYR A 298 -5.79 -11.12 4.59
C TYR A 298 -6.09 -12.33 5.49
N LEU A 299 -5.25 -12.59 6.48
CA LEU A 299 -5.35 -13.74 7.38
C LEU A 299 -5.80 -13.36 8.80
N ASP A 300 -6.25 -12.13 9.03
CA ASP A 300 -6.49 -11.63 10.39
C ASP A 300 -7.52 -12.47 11.18
N TYR A 301 -8.58 -12.89 10.54
CA TYR A 301 -9.63 -13.71 11.16
C TYR A 301 -9.50 -15.21 10.91
N CYS A 302 -8.47 -15.68 10.21
CA CYS A 302 -8.28 -17.13 10.03
C CYS A 302 -7.90 -17.80 11.37
N ASP A 303 -8.16 -19.12 11.48
CA ASP A 303 -7.64 -19.90 12.59
C ASP A 303 -6.12 -20.02 12.50
N LYS A 304 -5.42 -19.12 13.18
CA LYS A 304 -3.96 -18.98 13.15
C LYS A 304 -3.23 -20.23 13.65
N ASN A 305 -3.88 -21.06 14.46
CA ASN A 305 -3.31 -22.32 14.94
C ASN A 305 -3.31 -23.42 13.88
N SER A 306 -4.10 -23.23 12.82
CA SER A 306 -4.22 -24.16 11.71
C SER A 306 -3.32 -23.78 10.52
N VAL A 307 -2.42 -22.79 10.66
CA VAL A 307 -1.48 -22.36 9.62
C VAL A 307 -0.05 -22.39 10.15
N ASP A 308 0.80 -23.22 9.53
CA ASP A 308 2.11 -23.60 10.09
C ASP A 308 3.19 -22.50 9.94
N ASN A 309 3.06 -21.58 8.99
CA ASN A 309 4.03 -20.52 8.77
C ASN A 309 3.65 -19.19 9.45
N LEU A 310 2.61 -19.17 10.29
CA LEU A 310 2.31 -18.03 11.13
C LEU A 310 3.11 -18.09 12.44
N LYS A 311 3.59 -16.94 12.86
CA LYS A 311 4.30 -16.78 14.14
C LYS A 311 3.49 -15.82 15.01
N MET A 312 3.03 -16.32 16.15
CA MET A 312 2.22 -15.58 17.10
C MET A 312 3.06 -14.65 17.97
N GLU A 313 2.40 -13.66 18.59
CA GLU A 313 3.00 -12.71 19.55
C GLU A 313 4.17 -11.91 18.97
N GLN A 314 4.13 -11.63 17.68
CA GLN A 314 5.17 -10.87 17.01
C GLN A 314 4.89 -9.38 17.06
N LYS A 315 5.96 -8.61 17.10
CA LYS A 315 5.91 -7.14 17.04
C LYS A 315 6.61 -6.63 15.80
N TYR A 316 5.90 -5.81 15.08
CA TYR A 316 6.48 -5.09 13.95
C TYR A 316 7.21 -3.83 14.41
N VAL A 317 8.34 -3.56 13.78
CA VAL A 317 9.16 -2.37 14.04
C VAL A 317 9.63 -1.73 12.74
N ILE A 318 10.03 -0.47 12.81
CA ILE A 318 10.58 0.24 11.66
C ILE A 318 12.06 -0.13 11.51
N SER A 319 12.40 -0.82 10.41
CA SER A 319 13.78 -1.22 10.09
C SER A 319 14.65 -0.04 9.64
N SER A 320 14.07 0.93 8.91
CA SER A 320 14.72 2.15 8.46
C SER A 320 13.86 3.37 8.77
N ARG A 321 14.19 4.08 9.88
CA ARG A 321 13.47 5.30 10.27
C ARG A 321 13.50 6.37 9.17
N ARG A 322 14.64 6.52 8.50
CA ARG A 322 14.79 7.48 7.41
C ARG A 322 13.88 7.12 6.23
N GLY A 323 13.98 5.90 5.72
CA GLY A 323 13.18 5.45 4.57
C GLY A 323 11.68 5.51 4.84
N PHE A 324 11.23 5.05 6.03
CA PHE A 324 9.83 5.15 6.43
C PHE A 324 9.33 6.60 6.45
N MET A 325 10.12 7.53 7.00
CA MET A 325 9.75 8.95 7.04
C MET A 325 9.79 9.62 5.66
N GLU A 326 10.73 9.22 4.79
CA GLU A 326 10.74 9.66 3.38
C GLU A 326 9.44 9.23 2.67
N CYS A 327 9.00 7.98 2.82
CA CYS A 327 7.70 7.52 2.32
C CYS A 327 6.53 8.29 2.92
N LEU A 328 6.49 8.45 4.25
CA LEU A 328 5.39 9.14 4.92
C LEU A 328 5.25 10.60 4.46
N TYR A 329 6.37 11.34 4.36
CA TYR A 329 6.31 12.73 3.89
C TYR A 329 6.19 12.86 2.37
N LYS A 330 6.57 11.86 1.58
CA LYS A 330 6.21 11.76 0.16
C LYS A 330 4.67 11.64 0.04
N PHE A 331 4.05 10.80 0.86
CA PHE A 331 2.59 10.63 0.93
C PHE A 331 1.87 11.91 1.38
N VAL A 332 2.35 12.56 2.44
CA VAL A 332 1.85 13.88 2.88
C VAL A 332 1.97 14.91 1.75
N SER A 333 3.11 14.94 1.06
CA SER A 333 3.36 15.88 -0.03
C SER A 333 2.43 15.62 -1.22
N PHE A 334 2.10 14.37 -1.52
CA PHE A 334 1.11 14.03 -2.54
C PHE A 334 -0.25 14.70 -2.25
N TYR A 335 -0.68 14.77 -0.99
CA TYR A 335 -1.93 15.43 -0.62
C TYR A 335 -1.79 16.94 -0.45
N ALA A 336 -0.67 17.44 0.07
CA ALA A 336 -0.47 18.83 0.45
C ALA A 336 -0.05 19.74 -0.70
N MET A 337 0.69 19.21 -1.69
CA MET A 337 1.26 20.01 -2.77
C MET A 337 0.24 20.36 -3.84
N PRO A 338 0.46 21.50 -4.58
CA PRO A 338 -0.36 21.85 -5.73
C PRO A 338 -0.48 20.70 -6.72
N GLN A 339 -1.63 20.59 -7.38
CA GLN A 339 -1.96 19.47 -8.28
C GLN A 339 -0.87 19.16 -9.32
N PHE A 340 -0.24 20.19 -9.90
CA PHE A 340 0.80 20.00 -10.92
C PHE A 340 2.13 19.44 -10.40
N LEU A 341 2.34 19.46 -9.08
CA LEU A 341 3.53 18.86 -8.45
C LEU A 341 3.29 17.43 -7.97
N LYS A 342 2.03 16.98 -7.86
CA LYS A 342 1.68 15.70 -7.24
C LYS A 342 2.34 14.50 -7.89
N GLN A 343 2.52 14.52 -9.21
CA GLN A 343 3.20 13.44 -9.94
C GLN A 343 4.63 13.16 -9.42
N ASN A 344 5.31 14.17 -8.84
CA ASN A 344 6.63 13.98 -8.25
C ASN A 344 6.58 13.29 -6.86
N PHE A 345 5.40 13.20 -6.28
CA PHE A 345 5.14 12.63 -4.95
C PHE A 345 4.22 11.41 -5.02
N TRP A 346 3.92 10.94 -6.25
CA TRP A 346 3.18 9.71 -6.40
C TRP A 346 3.94 8.56 -5.75
N LEU A 347 3.23 7.69 -5.05
CA LEU A 347 3.76 6.52 -4.41
C LEU A 347 2.70 5.42 -4.39
N TYR A 348 3.19 4.20 -4.27
CA TYR A 348 2.41 3.01 -4.03
C TYR A 348 2.37 2.73 -2.52
N SER A 349 1.19 2.42 -1.97
CA SER A 349 1.03 2.22 -0.52
C SER A 349 1.92 1.09 0.02
N GLY A 350 2.15 0.04 -0.76
CA GLY A 350 3.06 -1.06 -0.43
C GLY A 350 4.54 -0.66 -0.25
N GLU A 351 4.96 0.54 -0.74
CA GLU A 351 6.34 1.02 -0.51
C GLU A 351 6.71 1.12 0.98
N PHE A 352 5.73 1.24 1.88
CA PHE A 352 5.99 1.27 3.32
C PHE A 352 6.49 -0.07 3.85
N ASN A 353 6.05 -1.19 3.27
CA ASN A 353 6.34 -2.54 3.78
C ASN A 353 7.84 -2.88 3.75
N GLN A 354 8.61 -2.29 2.82
CA GLN A 354 10.07 -2.47 2.77
C GLN A 354 10.80 -1.92 4.00
N TYR A 355 10.17 -1.00 4.75
CA TYR A 355 10.73 -0.37 5.95
C TYR A 355 10.14 -0.91 7.26
N ILE A 356 9.31 -1.94 7.18
CA ILE A 356 8.71 -2.62 8.33
C ILE A 356 9.28 -4.02 8.43
N THR A 357 9.58 -4.47 9.64
CA THR A 357 10.15 -5.80 9.91
C THR A 357 9.74 -6.30 11.29
N LEU A 358 10.06 -7.55 11.60
CA LEU A 358 9.87 -8.10 12.94
C LEU A 358 10.97 -7.61 13.91
N GLU A 359 10.61 -7.47 15.19
CA GLU A 359 11.53 -7.01 16.23
C GLU A 359 12.70 -7.97 16.45
N ASP A 360 12.45 -9.27 16.38
CA ASP A 360 13.40 -10.32 16.74
C ASP A 360 14.09 -11.01 15.54
N ASN A 361 13.51 -10.93 14.35
CA ASN A 361 14.10 -11.56 13.15
C ASN A 361 13.67 -10.89 11.85
N THR A 362 14.52 -10.03 11.32
CA THR A 362 14.24 -9.23 10.14
C THR A 362 14.24 -10.00 8.81
N SER A 363 14.90 -11.16 8.78
CA SER A 363 15.09 -11.93 7.52
C SER A 363 14.00 -12.97 7.25
N ASN A 364 13.15 -13.26 8.23
CA ASN A 364 12.17 -14.35 8.13
C ASN A 364 10.72 -13.86 7.87
N LEU A 365 10.49 -12.58 7.76
CA LEU A 365 9.18 -12.03 7.42
C LEU A 365 8.88 -12.23 5.93
N TYR A 366 7.72 -12.83 5.62
CA TYR A 366 7.24 -12.86 4.26
C TYR A 366 6.90 -11.45 3.77
N LYS A 367 7.25 -11.15 2.54
CA LYS A 367 6.91 -9.91 1.83
C LYS A 367 6.52 -10.28 0.41
N LEU A 368 5.53 -9.57 -0.11
CA LEU A 368 5.08 -9.72 -1.49
C LEU A 368 6.12 -9.08 -2.42
N ASP A 369 7.03 -9.90 -2.95
CA ASP A 369 8.13 -9.50 -3.85
C ASP A 369 8.50 -10.70 -4.73
N ASP A 370 8.00 -10.71 -5.95
CA ASP A 370 8.13 -11.85 -6.86
C ASP A 370 9.57 -12.07 -7.32
N ALA A 371 10.35 -11.01 -7.50
CA ALA A 371 11.74 -11.12 -7.88
C ALA A 371 12.58 -11.72 -6.74
N GLN A 372 12.30 -11.32 -5.49
CA GLN A 372 12.94 -11.89 -4.32
C GLN A 372 12.49 -13.34 -4.09
N PHE A 373 11.20 -13.65 -4.29
CA PHE A 373 10.69 -15.04 -4.25
C PHE A 373 11.43 -15.93 -5.24
N TYR A 374 11.65 -15.44 -6.47
CA TYR A 374 12.40 -16.20 -7.47
C TYR A 374 13.87 -16.39 -7.08
N GLN A 375 14.53 -15.37 -6.54
CA GLN A 375 15.91 -15.50 -6.05
C GLN A 375 16.01 -16.52 -4.91
N ASP A 376 15.11 -16.42 -3.93
CA ASP A 376 15.03 -17.36 -2.81
C ASP A 376 14.79 -18.79 -3.30
N PHE A 377 13.89 -18.95 -4.28
CA PHE A 377 13.64 -20.26 -4.91
C PHE A 377 14.88 -20.82 -5.61
N LYS A 378 15.59 -19.99 -6.37
CA LYS A 378 16.84 -20.41 -7.06
C LYS A 378 17.96 -20.78 -6.09
N GLU A 379 18.03 -20.11 -4.95
CA GLU A 379 19.05 -20.36 -3.92
C GLU A 379 18.74 -21.62 -3.10
N LYS A 380 17.48 -21.77 -2.65
CA LYS A 380 17.08 -22.82 -1.70
C LYS A 380 16.63 -24.11 -2.38
N GLY A 381 15.98 -23.99 -3.55
CA GLY A 381 15.29 -25.08 -4.22
C GLY A 381 14.14 -25.67 -3.40
N ILE A 382 13.45 -26.67 -3.98
CA ILE A 382 12.40 -27.40 -3.28
C ILE A 382 13.04 -28.48 -2.39
N THR A 383 12.67 -28.47 -1.11
CA THR A 383 12.99 -29.54 -0.15
C THR A 383 11.74 -30.38 0.13
N THR A 384 11.93 -31.66 0.46
CA THR A 384 10.81 -32.55 0.74
C THR A 384 10.89 -33.14 2.14
N GLN A 385 9.73 -33.24 2.79
CA GLN A 385 9.49 -33.98 4.01
C GLN A 385 8.48 -35.13 3.72
N ASN A 386 8.41 -36.17 4.53
CA ASN A 386 7.57 -37.33 4.27
C ASN A 386 6.55 -37.65 5.37
N ASP A 387 6.41 -36.76 6.33
CA ASP A 387 5.56 -37.02 7.49
C ASP A 387 4.09 -36.68 7.22
N LYS A 388 3.83 -35.58 6.50
CA LYS A 388 2.50 -35.04 6.23
C LYS A 388 2.32 -34.68 4.77
N ASP A 389 1.09 -34.62 4.32
CA ASP A 389 0.75 -33.94 3.07
C ASP A 389 0.95 -32.42 3.22
N THR A 390 0.97 -31.66 2.13
CA THR A 390 1.20 -30.21 2.21
C THR A 390 0.20 -29.47 1.33
N PHE A 391 -0.48 -28.49 1.92
CA PHE A 391 -1.12 -27.39 1.19
C PHE A 391 -0.26 -26.14 1.31
N VAL A 392 0.08 -25.54 0.18
CA VAL A 392 0.82 -24.28 0.13
C VAL A 392 0.15 -23.30 -0.84
N MET A 393 -0.04 -22.07 -0.40
CA MET A 393 -0.48 -20.96 -1.23
C MET A 393 0.64 -19.92 -1.33
N TYR A 394 0.98 -19.55 -2.55
CA TYR A 394 1.87 -18.45 -2.87
C TYR A 394 1.03 -17.33 -3.51
N HIS A 395 0.84 -16.23 -2.80
CA HIS A 395 0.28 -15.02 -3.35
C HIS A 395 1.44 -14.21 -3.95
N LEU A 396 1.42 -14.02 -5.25
CA LEU A 396 2.42 -13.27 -6.02
C LEU A 396 1.83 -11.93 -6.42
N ASN A 397 2.64 -10.87 -6.47
CA ASN A 397 2.23 -9.56 -6.98
C ASN A 397 1.70 -9.66 -8.43
N GLY A 398 2.18 -10.64 -9.16
CA GLY A 398 1.53 -11.14 -10.37
C GLY A 398 1.44 -10.12 -11.48
N ALA A 399 0.22 -9.85 -11.93
CA ALA A 399 -0.09 -8.86 -12.95
C ALA A 399 -0.47 -7.50 -12.37
N HIS A 400 -0.40 -7.34 -11.04
CA HIS A 400 -0.72 -6.09 -10.36
C HIS A 400 0.37 -5.03 -10.56
N SER A 401 -0.04 -3.78 -10.78
CA SER A 401 0.84 -2.60 -10.82
C SER A 401 1.30 -2.21 -9.39
N PRO A 402 2.51 -1.65 -9.19
CA PRO A 402 3.49 -1.27 -10.20
C PRO A 402 4.24 -2.47 -10.79
N TYR A 403 4.60 -2.37 -12.07
CA TYR A 403 5.35 -3.42 -12.75
C TYR A 403 6.83 -3.30 -12.41
N VAL A 404 7.34 -4.23 -11.62
CA VAL A 404 8.69 -4.17 -11.00
C VAL A 404 9.57 -5.38 -11.28
N MET A 405 9.10 -6.32 -12.10
CA MET A 405 9.83 -7.54 -12.44
C MET A 405 9.71 -7.85 -13.93
N ASP A 406 10.85 -8.05 -14.60
CA ASP A 406 10.89 -8.34 -16.03
C ASP A 406 10.56 -9.81 -16.38
N GLU A 407 10.52 -10.12 -17.67
CA GLU A 407 10.24 -11.46 -18.20
C GLU A 407 11.27 -12.54 -17.81
N ASN A 408 12.44 -12.12 -17.29
CA ASN A 408 13.46 -13.01 -16.75
C ASN A 408 13.34 -13.21 -15.24
N ALA A 409 12.27 -12.70 -14.64
CA ALA A 409 12.02 -12.65 -13.20
C ALA A 409 13.09 -11.85 -12.43
N GLN A 410 13.62 -10.78 -13.05
CA GLN A 410 14.58 -9.87 -12.43
C GLN A 410 13.90 -8.57 -12.04
N ALA A 411 14.26 -8.04 -10.86
CA ALA A 411 13.76 -6.76 -10.41
C ALA A 411 14.18 -5.63 -11.35
N VAL A 412 13.24 -4.75 -11.70
CA VAL A 412 13.44 -3.57 -12.53
C VAL A 412 12.82 -2.34 -11.86
N PRO A 413 13.23 -1.11 -12.23
CA PRO A 413 12.57 0.09 -11.73
C PRO A 413 11.07 0.08 -12.05
N SER A 414 10.27 0.58 -11.10
CA SER A 414 8.81 0.67 -11.25
C SER A 414 8.42 1.31 -12.58
N ASP A 415 7.44 0.69 -13.23
CA ASP A 415 6.83 1.13 -14.50
C ASP A 415 7.82 1.37 -15.67
N SER A 416 8.99 0.72 -15.60
CA SER A 416 9.93 0.69 -16.73
C SER A 416 9.56 -0.33 -17.81
N ILE A 417 8.58 -1.19 -17.51
CA ILE A 417 8.08 -2.29 -18.36
C ILE A 417 6.54 -2.30 -18.35
N GLY A 418 5.94 -3.07 -19.27
CA GLY A 418 4.50 -3.32 -19.31
C GLY A 418 4.07 -4.56 -18.53
N VAL A 419 2.77 -4.73 -18.35
CA VAL A 419 2.17 -5.88 -17.66
C VAL A 419 2.55 -7.22 -18.31
N ASP A 420 2.67 -7.25 -19.64
CA ASP A 420 3.02 -8.45 -20.40
C ASP A 420 4.40 -9.00 -20.03
N SER A 421 5.38 -8.14 -19.82
CA SER A 421 6.72 -8.54 -19.38
C SER A 421 6.69 -9.15 -17.98
N GLN A 422 5.94 -8.54 -17.06
CA GLN A 422 5.80 -9.05 -15.70
C GLN A 422 5.05 -10.39 -15.65
N ILE A 423 3.95 -10.54 -16.40
CA ILE A 423 3.21 -11.81 -16.51
C ILE A 423 4.13 -12.93 -17.02
N ARG A 424 4.96 -12.68 -18.05
CA ARG A 424 5.92 -13.66 -18.55
C ARG A 424 6.94 -14.04 -17.48
N GLY A 425 7.42 -13.09 -16.70
CA GLY A 425 8.30 -13.35 -15.54
C GLY A 425 7.65 -14.27 -14.52
N ILE A 426 6.38 -14.06 -14.18
CA ILE A 426 5.61 -14.94 -13.28
C ILE A 426 5.50 -16.36 -13.85
N PHE A 427 5.14 -16.50 -15.11
CA PHE A 427 4.99 -17.82 -15.71
C PHE A 427 6.33 -18.52 -15.92
N LYS A 428 7.44 -17.79 -16.04
CA LYS A 428 8.79 -18.35 -15.94
C LYS A 428 9.04 -18.96 -14.55
N ILE A 429 8.69 -18.23 -13.48
CA ILE A 429 8.81 -18.74 -12.10
C ILE A 429 8.00 -20.01 -11.93
N ILE A 430 6.72 -20.00 -12.29
CA ILE A 430 5.81 -21.14 -12.16
C ILE A 430 6.32 -22.34 -12.98
N LYS A 431 6.78 -22.11 -14.21
CA LYS A 431 7.35 -23.17 -15.06
C LYS A 431 8.59 -23.80 -14.42
N GLU A 432 9.54 -23.02 -13.96
CA GLU A 432 10.75 -23.53 -13.31
C GLU A 432 10.43 -24.26 -11.99
N TYR A 433 9.44 -23.80 -11.25
CA TYR A 433 8.94 -24.49 -10.06
C TYR A 433 8.35 -25.87 -10.42
N MET A 434 7.52 -25.95 -11.46
CA MET A 434 6.99 -27.23 -11.95
C MET A 434 8.10 -28.16 -12.47
N ASP A 435 9.11 -27.61 -13.14
CA ASP A 435 10.24 -28.41 -13.62
C ASP A 435 11.04 -29.01 -12.45
N GLU A 436 11.16 -28.29 -11.35
CA GLU A 436 11.79 -28.83 -10.13
C GLU A 436 10.91 -29.88 -9.43
N LEU A 437 9.56 -29.71 -9.40
CA LEU A 437 8.65 -30.76 -8.93
C LEU A 437 8.83 -32.07 -9.72
N LYS A 438 9.00 -31.98 -11.05
CA LYS A 438 9.29 -33.12 -11.92
C LYS A 438 10.65 -33.73 -11.57
N ALA A 439 11.68 -32.94 -11.38
CA ALA A 439 13.01 -33.39 -10.99
C ALA A 439 13.03 -34.10 -9.62
N LYS A 440 12.15 -33.65 -8.69
CA LYS A 440 11.97 -34.31 -7.38
C LYS A 440 11.05 -35.52 -7.41
N GLY A 441 10.37 -35.77 -8.53
CA GLY A 441 9.44 -36.91 -8.69
C GLY A 441 8.11 -36.74 -7.93
N ILE A 442 7.73 -35.48 -7.61
CA ILE A 442 6.50 -35.18 -6.88
C ILE A 442 5.47 -34.38 -7.72
N TYR A 443 5.75 -34.13 -9.00
CA TYR A 443 4.83 -33.42 -9.90
C TYR A 443 3.52 -34.16 -10.10
N ASP A 444 3.57 -35.46 -10.37
CA ASP A 444 2.38 -36.25 -10.65
C ASP A 444 1.47 -36.38 -9.42
N SER A 445 2.05 -36.51 -8.22
CA SER A 445 1.33 -36.60 -6.95
C SER A 445 0.84 -35.23 -6.43
N SER A 446 1.10 -34.17 -7.16
CA SER A 446 0.68 -32.81 -6.78
C SER A 446 -0.55 -32.35 -7.57
N THR A 447 -1.55 -31.78 -6.86
CA THR A 447 -2.54 -30.88 -7.44
C THR A 447 -1.93 -29.48 -7.53
N ILE A 448 -1.99 -28.84 -8.71
CA ILE A 448 -1.44 -27.50 -8.91
C ILE A 448 -2.56 -26.60 -9.41
N ILE A 449 -2.79 -25.49 -8.73
CA ILE A 449 -3.80 -24.49 -9.05
C ILE A 449 -3.04 -23.19 -9.37
N ILE A 450 -3.30 -22.60 -10.53
CA ILE A 450 -2.87 -21.25 -10.89
C ILE A 450 -4.14 -20.44 -11.05
N THR A 451 -4.29 -19.41 -10.24
CA THR A 451 -5.50 -18.55 -10.26
C THR A 451 -5.12 -17.10 -10.03
N ALA A 452 -6.04 -16.19 -10.31
CA ALA A 452 -5.97 -14.83 -9.79
C ALA A 452 -6.92 -14.67 -8.60
N ASP A 453 -6.76 -13.60 -7.87
CA ASP A 453 -7.69 -13.16 -6.82
C ASP A 453 -8.87 -12.36 -7.40
N HIS A 454 -8.65 -11.68 -8.54
CA HIS A 454 -9.67 -11.01 -9.37
C HIS A 454 -9.11 -10.73 -10.77
N GLY A 455 -9.93 -10.20 -11.68
CA GLY A 455 -9.48 -9.78 -13.00
C GLY A 455 -8.74 -8.43 -12.98
N GLY A 456 -7.96 -8.15 -14.02
CA GLY A 456 -7.06 -7.00 -14.10
C GLY A 456 -7.55 -5.84 -14.96
N ILE A 457 -8.44 -6.09 -15.94
CA ILE A 457 -8.95 -5.05 -16.86
C ILE A 457 -9.92 -4.14 -16.12
N ASP A 458 -10.84 -4.74 -15.40
CA ASP A 458 -11.72 -4.07 -14.44
C ASP A 458 -11.99 -5.01 -13.25
N LEU A 459 -12.64 -4.50 -12.19
CA LEU A 459 -12.93 -5.27 -10.99
C LEU A 459 -13.87 -6.47 -11.21
N TYR A 460 -14.54 -6.53 -12.34
CA TYR A 460 -15.53 -7.57 -12.68
C TYR A 460 -15.08 -8.47 -13.83
N SER A 461 -13.89 -8.21 -14.41
CA SER A 461 -13.34 -9.06 -15.45
C SER A 461 -12.95 -10.43 -14.89
N ASN A 462 -12.93 -11.43 -15.78
CA ASN A 462 -12.75 -12.82 -15.39
C ASN A 462 -11.30 -13.11 -14.98
N PRO A 463 -11.06 -13.76 -13.83
CA PRO A 463 -9.73 -14.23 -13.45
C PRO A 463 -9.34 -15.44 -14.30
N ALA A 464 -8.05 -15.58 -14.62
CA ALA A 464 -7.55 -16.82 -15.18
C ALA A 464 -7.54 -17.92 -14.10
N ILE A 465 -8.10 -19.11 -14.41
CA ILE A 465 -8.08 -20.28 -13.51
C ILE A 465 -7.61 -21.51 -14.27
N LEU A 466 -6.53 -22.12 -13.81
CA LEU A 466 -5.97 -23.35 -14.34
C LEU A 466 -5.79 -24.36 -13.20
N VAL A 467 -6.19 -25.60 -13.45
CA VAL A 467 -6.06 -26.68 -12.46
C VAL A 467 -5.38 -27.90 -13.10
N LYS A 468 -4.30 -28.36 -12.49
CA LYS A 468 -3.73 -29.69 -12.74
C LYS A 468 -4.11 -30.61 -11.59
N GLU A 469 -4.90 -31.62 -11.85
CA GLU A 469 -5.22 -32.67 -10.85
C GLU A 469 -4.06 -33.64 -10.66
N ARG A 470 -4.08 -34.39 -9.56
CA ARG A 470 -3.12 -35.50 -9.34
C ARG A 470 -3.16 -36.47 -10.48
N ASN A 471 -1.99 -36.93 -10.93
CA ASN A 471 -1.83 -37.86 -12.01
C ASN A 471 -2.43 -37.42 -13.35
N ALA A 472 -2.77 -36.15 -13.50
CA ALA A 472 -3.18 -35.63 -14.80
C ALA A 472 -2.04 -35.81 -15.81
N ASN A 473 -2.37 -36.35 -16.98
CA ASN A 473 -1.42 -36.60 -18.07
C ASN A 473 -2.17 -36.41 -19.39
N HIS A 474 -2.10 -35.21 -19.91
CA HIS A 474 -2.75 -34.82 -21.16
C HIS A 474 -1.68 -34.65 -22.26
N ASP A 475 -2.09 -34.84 -23.51
CA ASP A 475 -1.24 -34.54 -24.67
C ASP A 475 -1.10 -33.02 -24.87
N GLU A 476 -2.18 -32.28 -24.56
CA GLU A 476 -2.26 -30.83 -24.62
C GLU A 476 -3.15 -30.30 -23.50
N MET A 477 -3.05 -28.99 -23.22
CA MET A 477 -3.89 -28.32 -22.22
C MET A 477 -5.38 -28.41 -22.60
N VAL A 478 -6.21 -28.82 -21.66
CA VAL A 478 -7.66 -28.89 -21.84
C VAL A 478 -8.26 -27.51 -21.60
N VAL A 479 -9.10 -27.02 -22.50
CA VAL A 479 -9.91 -25.82 -22.29
C VAL A 479 -11.35 -26.25 -21.96
N SER A 480 -11.89 -25.74 -20.87
CA SER A 480 -13.23 -26.05 -20.38
C SER A 480 -14.09 -24.77 -20.34
N ASP A 481 -15.25 -24.85 -20.96
CA ASP A 481 -16.31 -23.82 -20.94
C ASP A 481 -17.21 -23.91 -19.69
N SER A 482 -16.83 -24.74 -18.72
CA SER A 482 -17.58 -24.88 -17.47
C SER A 482 -17.48 -23.61 -16.64
N LYS A 483 -18.62 -23.04 -16.28
CA LYS A 483 -18.68 -21.89 -15.42
C LYS A 483 -18.25 -22.26 -14.00
N ILE A 484 -17.15 -21.67 -13.54
CA ILE A 484 -16.61 -21.89 -12.21
C ILE A 484 -16.43 -20.58 -11.44
N THR A 485 -16.38 -20.70 -10.12
CA THR A 485 -16.13 -19.61 -9.18
C THR A 485 -15.05 -20.00 -8.19
N PHE A 486 -14.62 -19.06 -7.36
CA PHE A 486 -13.67 -19.34 -6.28
C PHE A 486 -14.17 -20.38 -5.26
N THR A 487 -15.48 -20.57 -5.11
CA THR A 487 -16.03 -21.67 -4.33
C THR A 487 -15.65 -23.04 -4.93
N ASN A 488 -15.61 -23.17 -6.26
CA ASN A 488 -15.15 -24.39 -6.91
C ASN A 488 -13.66 -24.62 -6.68
N VAL A 489 -12.84 -23.55 -6.74
CA VAL A 489 -11.41 -23.63 -6.41
C VAL A 489 -11.23 -24.08 -4.95
N ASN A 490 -11.95 -23.51 -4.00
CA ASN A 490 -11.93 -23.91 -2.60
C ASN A 490 -12.32 -25.40 -2.41
N ASN A 491 -13.35 -25.88 -3.12
CA ASN A 491 -13.75 -27.29 -3.10
C ASN A 491 -12.64 -28.19 -3.67
N THR A 492 -11.93 -27.76 -4.71
CA THR A 492 -10.77 -28.50 -5.24
C THR A 492 -9.66 -28.62 -4.20
N ILE A 493 -9.35 -27.52 -3.47
CA ILE A 493 -8.38 -27.55 -2.36
C ILE A 493 -8.84 -28.52 -1.27
N ALA A 494 -10.11 -28.51 -0.89
CA ALA A 494 -10.65 -29.37 0.16
C ALA A 494 -10.66 -30.88 -0.21
N SER A 495 -10.72 -31.20 -1.51
CA SER A 495 -10.77 -32.59 -2.01
C SER A 495 -9.41 -33.14 -2.42
N SER A 496 -8.40 -32.32 -2.53
CA SER A 496 -7.05 -32.70 -2.97
C SER A 496 -6.16 -33.09 -1.81
#